data_e2294c57f46ec3301be7c4480eef39e2
#
_entry.id   e2294c57f46ec3301be7c4480eef39e2
#
_cell.length_a   1.000
_cell.length_b   1.000
_cell.length_c   1.000
_cell.angle_alpha   90.00
_cell.angle_beta   90.00
_cell.angle_gamma   90.00
#
_symmetry.space_group_name_H-M   'P 1'
#
loop_
_entity.id
_entity.type
_entity.pdbx_description
1 polymer ?
#
loop_
_entity_poly.entity_id
_entity_poly.type
_entity_poly.pdbx_seq_one_letter_code
_entity_poly.pdbx_strand_id
1 'polypeptide(L)'
;MSNIYTSADQLIGKTPLLELRKIEKEEGLEATILAKLEYFNPAGSVKDRIAKAMIDDAEAKGLLKPGSVIIEPTSGNTGIGLASVAAARGYRIIIVMPETMSVERRQLMKAYGAELVLTEGSKGMKGAIARADELAGEIPDAFIPGQFVNPANPAVHRATTGPEIWTDTDGKVDIFVAGVGTGGTITGVGEYLKEQNPAVKVVAVEPAGSPVLSRGTAGAHKIQGIGAGFVPDVLNTAVYDEIIAVENEDAFAEGKKVGRTEGVLVGISSGAAVWAAVQLAKRPENEGKTIVALLPDTGDRYLSTPLFAE
;
A
#
# COMPACT_ATOMS: atom_id res chain seq x y z
N MET A 1 28.16 13.36 -6.61
CA MET A 1 26.95 14.17 -6.32
C MET A 1 26.68 14.07 -4.83
N SER A 2 26.29 15.18 -4.21
CA SER A 2 25.96 15.22 -2.76
C SER A 2 24.67 14.42 -2.49
N ASN A 3 24.65 13.56 -1.46
CA ASN A 3 23.47 12.82 -1.00
C ASN A 3 22.72 13.58 0.11
N ILE A 4 22.72 14.92 0.05
CA ILE A 4 22.02 15.77 1.00
C ILE A 4 20.65 16.10 0.43
N TYR A 5 19.60 15.73 1.16
CA TYR A 5 18.21 16.02 0.84
C TYR A 5 17.76 17.22 1.70
N THR A 6 16.90 18.06 1.15
CA THR A 6 16.41 19.28 1.80
C THR A 6 14.96 19.16 2.30
N SER A 7 14.29 18.08 1.94
CA SER A 7 12.93 17.75 2.39
C SER A 7 12.76 16.24 2.52
N ALA A 8 12.02 15.78 3.51
CA ALA A 8 11.80 14.37 3.79
C ALA A 8 11.06 13.64 2.64
N ASP A 9 10.18 14.35 1.92
CA ASP A 9 9.44 13.78 0.79
C ASP A 9 10.31 13.45 -0.44
N GLN A 10 11.55 13.98 -0.51
CA GLN A 10 12.54 13.62 -1.51
C GLN A 10 13.15 12.23 -1.29
N LEU A 11 12.99 11.66 -0.09
CA LEU A 11 13.44 10.32 0.26
C LEU A 11 12.45 9.21 -0.17
N ILE A 12 11.26 9.59 -0.61
CA ILE A 12 10.21 8.64 -1.02
C ILE A 12 10.61 7.90 -2.30
N GLY A 13 10.41 6.58 -2.30
CA GLY A 13 10.74 5.71 -3.43
C GLY A 13 12.15 5.13 -3.35
N LYS A 14 12.62 4.53 -4.45
CA LYS A 14 13.91 3.84 -4.54
C LYS A 14 14.09 2.77 -3.45
N THR A 15 13.00 2.10 -3.14
CA THR A 15 12.98 1.05 -2.12
C THR A 15 13.67 -0.21 -2.63
N PRO A 16 14.35 -0.98 -1.76
CA PRO A 16 15.12 -2.14 -2.17
C PRO A 16 14.24 -3.37 -2.49
N LEU A 17 14.81 -4.29 -3.26
CA LEU A 17 14.39 -5.68 -3.36
C LEU A 17 15.23 -6.55 -2.41
N LEU A 18 14.58 -7.47 -1.70
CA LEU A 18 15.19 -8.49 -0.86
C LEU A 18 14.79 -9.88 -1.37
N GLU A 19 15.76 -10.72 -1.68
CA GLU A 19 15.51 -12.13 -1.99
C GLU A 19 15.23 -12.92 -0.71
N LEU A 20 14.11 -13.65 -0.68
CA LEU A 20 13.66 -14.40 0.51
C LEU A 20 14.26 -15.81 0.55
N ARG A 21 15.60 -15.88 0.54
CA ARG A 21 16.39 -17.13 0.40
C ARG A 21 16.10 -18.17 1.47
N LYS A 22 15.84 -17.76 2.69
CA LYS A 22 15.59 -18.72 3.77
C LYS A 22 14.21 -19.32 3.63
N ILE A 23 13.22 -18.52 3.25
CA ILE A 23 11.87 -19.01 2.94
C ILE A 23 11.91 -19.95 1.73
N GLU A 24 12.60 -19.57 0.65
CA GLU A 24 12.79 -20.44 -0.53
C GLU A 24 13.37 -21.78 -0.15
N LYS A 25 14.43 -21.79 0.65
CA LYS A 25 15.10 -23.02 1.13
C LYS A 25 14.19 -23.86 2.03
N GLU A 26 13.50 -23.25 2.99
CA GLU A 26 12.60 -23.96 3.92
C GLU A 26 11.41 -24.60 3.20
N GLU A 27 10.89 -23.92 2.19
CA GLU A 27 9.75 -24.39 1.39
C GLU A 27 10.16 -25.28 0.19
N GLY A 28 11.49 -25.43 -0.06
CA GLY A 28 12.02 -26.23 -1.17
C GLY A 28 11.64 -25.65 -2.54
N LEU A 29 11.69 -24.33 -2.70
CA LEU A 29 11.27 -23.63 -3.92
C LEU A 29 12.42 -23.57 -4.94
N GLU A 30 12.10 -23.78 -6.20
CA GLU A 30 13.01 -23.59 -7.33
C GLU A 30 12.79 -22.23 -8.04
N ALA A 31 11.77 -21.48 -7.66
CA ALA A 31 11.53 -20.11 -8.08
C ALA A 31 12.21 -19.13 -7.10
N THR A 32 12.61 -17.96 -7.60
CA THR A 32 13.14 -16.87 -6.79
C THR A 32 12.02 -15.93 -6.34
N ILE A 33 11.94 -15.60 -5.05
CA ILE A 33 10.97 -14.65 -4.50
C ILE A 33 11.70 -13.38 -4.05
N LEU A 34 11.38 -12.26 -4.70
CA LEU A 34 11.92 -10.94 -4.37
C LEU A 34 10.84 -10.11 -3.67
N ALA A 35 11.15 -9.61 -2.48
CA ALA A 35 10.29 -8.73 -1.71
C ALA A 35 10.63 -7.27 -2.00
N LYS A 36 9.69 -6.48 -2.56
CA LYS A 36 9.81 -5.03 -2.69
C LYS A 36 9.45 -4.38 -1.36
N LEU A 37 10.46 -3.90 -0.62
CA LEU A 37 10.31 -3.44 0.76
C LEU A 37 9.88 -1.98 0.84
N GLU A 38 8.58 -1.72 0.76
CA GLU A 38 8.03 -0.36 0.76
C GLU A 38 8.08 0.35 2.13
N TYR A 39 8.41 -0.36 3.21
CA TYR A 39 8.62 0.25 4.52
C TYR A 39 9.89 1.13 4.59
N PHE A 40 10.78 1.06 3.60
CA PHE A 40 11.92 1.97 3.49
C PHE A 40 11.53 3.39 3.09
N ASN A 41 10.29 3.64 2.68
CA ASN A 41 9.78 5.01 2.57
C ASN A 41 9.79 5.71 3.94
N PRO A 42 9.99 7.06 3.99
CA PRO A 42 10.19 7.80 5.25
C PRO A 42 9.08 7.62 6.29
N ALA A 43 7.82 7.57 5.85
CA ALA A 43 6.70 7.32 6.75
C ALA A 43 6.33 5.82 6.85
N GLY A 44 7.17 4.92 6.32
CA GLY A 44 7.15 3.48 6.53
C GLY A 44 6.14 2.71 5.71
N SER A 45 5.66 3.23 4.57
CA SER A 45 4.76 2.47 3.70
C SER A 45 4.77 2.90 2.23
N VAL A 46 4.21 2.05 1.38
CA VAL A 46 3.95 2.31 -0.04
C VAL A 46 3.06 3.56 -0.25
N LYS A 47 2.26 3.93 0.74
CA LYS A 47 1.34 5.07 0.65
C LYS A 47 2.03 6.42 0.66
N ASP A 48 3.28 6.49 1.08
CA ASP A 48 4.09 7.72 0.98
C ASP A 48 4.18 8.18 -0.47
N ARG A 49 4.28 7.22 -1.42
CA ARG A 49 4.33 7.52 -2.85
C ARG A 49 3.08 8.22 -3.35
N ILE A 50 1.91 7.68 -3.03
CA ILE A 50 0.64 8.27 -3.47
C ILE A 50 0.34 9.57 -2.73
N ALA A 51 0.72 9.69 -1.45
CA ALA A 51 0.58 10.91 -0.68
C ALA A 51 1.33 12.06 -1.35
N LYS A 52 2.61 11.84 -1.68
CA LYS A 52 3.40 12.83 -2.41
C LYS A 52 2.79 13.13 -3.79
N ALA A 53 2.44 12.10 -4.56
CA ALA A 53 1.94 12.29 -5.93
C ALA A 53 0.61 13.05 -5.99
N MET A 54 -0.32 12.78 -5.08
CA MET A 54 -1.59 13.49 -5.03
C MET A 54 -1.42 14.96 -4.63
N ILE A 55 -0.45 15.25 -3.75
CA ILE A 55 -0.11 16.63 -3.39
C ILE A 55 0.60 17.33 -4.56
N ASP A 56 1.59 16.70 -5.19
CA ASP A 56 2.29 17.24 -6.36
C ASP A 56 1.31 17.60 -7.50
N ASP A 57 0.39 16.69 -7.80
CA ASP A 57 -0.63 16.88 -8.84
C ASP A 57 -1.59 18.04 -8.49
N ALA A 58 -2.00 18.13 -7.22
CA ALA A 58 -2.87 19.21 -6.76
C ALA A 58 -2.18 20.58 -6.80
N GLU A 59 -0.90 20.66 -6.43
CA GLU A 59 -0.09 21.88 -6.54
C GLU A 59 0.06 22.29 -8.01
N ALA A 60 0.40 21.34 -8.89
CA ALA A 60 0.57 21.60 -10.32
C ALA A 60 -0.72 22.11 -10.99
N LYS A 61 -1.88 21.64 -10.52
CA LYS A 61 -3.21 22.07 -11.00
C LYS A 61 -3.74 23.32 -10.31
N GLY A 62 -3.02 23.87 -9.33
CA GLY A 62 -3.45 25.02 -8.53
C GLY A 62 -4.64 24.74 -7.61
N LEU A 63 -4.93 23.47 -7.34
CA LEU A 63 -5.96 23.02 -6.38
C LEU A 63 -5.47 23.12 -4.94
N LEU A 64 -4.17 23.00 -4.73
CA LEU A 64 -3.50 23.14 -3.44
C LEU A 64 -2.52 24.29 -3.51
N LYS A 65 -2.64 25.27 -2.58
CA LYS A 65 -1.86 26.49 -2.53
C LYS A 65 -1.30 26.69 -1.12
N PRO A 66 -0.30 27.55 -0.91
CA PRO A 66 0.10 27.96 0.43
C PRO A 66 -1.11 28.44 1.25
N GLY A 67 -1.30 27.84 2.43
CA GLY A 67 -2.46 28.11 3.30
C GLY A 67 -3.67 27.22 3.07
N SER A 68 -3.71 26.41 2.01
CA SER A 68 -4.76 25.40 1.82
C SER A 68 -4.73 24.35 2.92
N VAL A 69 -5.89 23.68 3.14
CA VAL A 69 -6.03 22.61 4.13
C VAL A 69 -6.30 21.30 3.41
N ILE A 70 -5.48 20.31 3.69
CA ILE A 70 -5.69 18.93 3.19
C ILE A 70 -6.64 18.21 4.14
N ILE A 71 -7.68 17.57 3.60
CA ILE A 71 -8.64 16.77 4.38
C ILE A 71 -8.73 15.39 3.73
N GLU A 72 -8.50 14.31 4.50
CA GLU A 72 -8.63 12.95 3.95
C GLU A 72 -9.38 12.04 4.93
N PRO A 73 -10.45 11.38 4.48
CA PRO A 73 -11.10 10.33 5.27
C PRO A 73 -10.33 9.03 5.14
N THR A 74 -9.48 8.74 6.12
CA THR A 74 -8.65 7.53 6.12
C THR A 74 -8.19 7.17 7.53
N SER A 75 -8.10 5.89 7.82
CA SER A 75 -7.56 5.37 9.08
C SER A 75 -6.23 4.64 8.90
N GLY A 76 -5.72 4.59 7.68
CA GLY A 76 -4.59 3.75 7.31
C GLY A 76 -3.32 4.52 6.95
N ASN A 77 -2.45 3.81 6.25
CA ASN A 77 -1.14 4.30 5.81
C ASN A 77 -1.21 5.55 4.93
N THR A 78 -2.31 5.76 4.20
CA THR A 78 -2.49 6.98 3.40
C THR A 78 -2.53 8.22 4.28
N GLY A 79 -3.24 8.17 5.42
CA GLY A 79 -3.27 9.28 6.37
C GLY A 79 -1.90 9.58 6.97
N ILE A 80 -1.12 8.54 7.26
CA ILE A 80 0.25 8.68 7.79
C ILE A 80 1.17 9.31 6.71
N GLY A 81 1.11 8.81 5.48
CA GLY A 81 1.88 9.35 4.35
C GLY A 81 1.53 10.80 4.05
N LEU A 82 0.23 11.13 3.99
CA LEU A 82 -0.23 12.50 3.78
C LEU A 82 0.20 13.43 4.91
N ALA A 83 0.12 12.98 6.18
CA ALA A 83 0.57 13.77 7.32
C ALA A 83 2.08 14.05 7.26
N SER A 84 2.88 13.05 6.88
CA SER A 84 4.33 13.20 6.70
C SER A 84 4.68 14.21 5.60
N VAL A 85 4.06 14.10 4.42
CA VAL A 85 4.31 15.03 3.31
C VAL A 85 3.79 16.43 3.63
N ALA A 86 2.62 16.55 4.25
CA ALA A 86 2.06 17.82 4.68
C ALA A 86 3.00 18.53 5.67
N ALA A 87 3.55 17.81 6.66
CA ALA A 87 4.54 18.35 7.59
C ALA A 87 5.80 18.84 6.87
N ALA A 88 6.31 18.05 5.91
CA ALA A 88 7.50 18.40 5.14
C ALA A 88 7.30 19.66 4.27
N ARG A 89 6.08 19.95 3.83
CA ARG A 89 5.73 21.09 2.96
C ARG A 89 5.02 22.25 3.64
N GLY A 90 4.73 22.12 4.94
CA GLY A 90 4.08 23.18 5.72
C GLY A 90 2.58 23.30 5.47
N TYR A 91 1.90 22.24 5.04
CA TYR A 91 0.44 22.22 4.91
C TYR A 91 -0.24 21.84 6.22
N ARG A 92 -1.34 22.49 6.50
CA ARG A 92 -2.31 22.03 7.50
C ARG A 92 -3.04 20.79 6.97
N ILE A 93 -3.19 19.75 7.80
CA ILE A 93 -3.87 18.54 7.40
C ILE A 93 -4.85 18.07 8.49
N ILE A 94 -6.05 17.68 8.08
CA ILE A 94 -7.10 17.10 8.91
C ILE A 94 -7.36 15.67 8.42
N ILE A 95 -7.17 14.70 9.29
CA ILE A 95 -7.52 13.31 9.00
C ILE A 95 -8.81 12.96 9.71
N VAL A 96 -9.77 12.44 8.96
CA VAL A 96 -11.09 12.07 9.48
C VAL A 96 -11.19 10.55 9.53
N MET A 97 -11.53 9.99 10.69
CA MET A 97 -11.63 8.53 10.86
C MET A 97 -12.59 8.14 11.98
N PRO A 98 -13.14 6.91 11.94
CA PRO A 98 -13.91 6.37 13.06
C PRO A 98 -13.07 6.26 14.33
N GLU A 99 -13.69 6.53 15.49
CA GLU A 99 -13.04 6.44 16.81
C GLU A 99 -12.54 5.03 17.19
N THR A 100 -13.03 4.00 16.50
CA THR A 100 -12.65 2.61 16.71
C THR A 100 -11.30 2.22 16.07
N MET A 101 -10.67 3.14 15.33
CA MET A 101 -9.43 2.86 14.64
C MET A 101 -8.22 2.83 15.58
N SER A 102 -7.15 2.14 15.16
CA SER A 102 -5.90 1.89 15.91
C SER A 102 -5.33 3.15 16.57
N VAL A 103 -5.02 3.04 17.86
CA VAL A 103 -4.43 4.11 18.65
C VAL A 103 -3.03 4.46 18.13
N GLU A 104 -2.24 3.45 17.74
CA GLU A 104 -0.89 3.61 17.21
C GLU A 104 -0.89 4.48 15.94
N ARG A 105 -1.81 4.22 15.01
CA ARG A 105 -1.94 5.02 13.79
C ARG A 105 -2.38 6.45 14.09
N ARG A 106 -3.30 6.63 15.04
CA ARG A 106 -3.71 7.98 15.49
C ARG A 106 -2.52 8.75 16.08
N GLN A 107 -1.70 8.08 16.88
CA GLN A 107 -0.50 8.69 17.48
C GLN A 107 0.53 9.05 16.41
N LEU A 108 0.77 8.19 15.41
CA LEU A 108 1.68 8.50 14.31
C LEU A 108 1.23 9.74 13.52
N MET A 109 -0.05 9.83 13.16
CA MET A 109 -0.57 10.98 12.44
C MET A 109 -0.44 12.28 13.26
N LYS A 110 -0.76 12.23 14.56
CA LYS A 110 -0.57 13.36 15.49
C LYS A 110 0.90 13.75 15.63
N ALA A 111 1.82 12.78 15.65
CA ALA A 111 3.25 13.06 15.74
C ALA A 111 3.78 13.83 14.52
N TYR A 112 3.18 13.64 13.34
CA TYR A 112 3.41 14.47 12.16
C TYR A 112 2.68 15.81 12.16
N GLY A 113 1.89 16.11 13.20
CA GLY A 113 1.15 17.37 13.32
C GLY A 113 -0.23 17.38 12.68
N ALA A 114 -0.76 16.22 12.27
CA ALA A 114 -2.11 16.15 11.73
C ALA A 114 -3.18 16.37 12.82
N GLU A 115 -4.21 17.13 12.47
CA GLU A 115 -5.43 17.24 13.24
C GLU A 115 -6.30 16.00 12.99
N LEU A 116 -6.82 15.39 14.06
CA LEU A 116 -7.72 14.24 13.94
C LEU A 116 -9.14 14.62 14.27
N VAL A 117 -10.06 14.33 13.36
CA VAL A 117 -11.49 14.39 13.58
C VAL A 117 -12.02 12.96 13.68
N LEU A 118 -12.45 12.58 14.88
CA LEU A 118 -13.00 11.26 15.15
C LEU A 118 -14.52 11.28 14.94
N THR A 119 -15.01 10.31 14.18
CA THR A 119 -16.44 10.10 13.94
C THR A 119 -16.96 8.90 14.73
N GLU A 120 -18.25 8.84 14.91
CA GLU A 120 -18.93 7.75 15.61
C GLU A 120 -18.60 6.39 14.98
N GLY A 121 -18.11 5.46 15.78
CA GLY A 121 -17.64 4.15 15.33
C GLY A 121 -18.67 3.33 14.58
N SER A 122 -19.95 3.43 14.98
CA SER A 122 -21.09 2.74 14.34
C SER A 122 -21.32 3.13 12.88
N LYS A 123 -20.89 4.33 12.47
CA LYS A 123 -21.00 4.84 11.09
C LYS A 123 -19.85 4.39 10.18
N GLY A 124 -18.78 3.82 10.77
CA GLY A 124 -17.61 3.33 10.03
C GLY A 124 -17.01 4.38 9.10
N MET A 125 -16.34 3.94 8.03
CA MET A 125 -15.72 4.85 7.05
C MET A 125 -16.73 5.72 6.29
N LYS A 126 -17.98 5.29 6.13
CA LYS A 126 -19.01 6.13 5.50
C LYS A 126 -19.27 7.41 6.31
N GLY A 127 -19.27 7.30 7.65
CA GLY A 127 -19.39 8.47 8.52
C GLY A 127 -18.18 9.40 8.44
N ALA A 128 -16.98 8.83 8.30
CA ALA A 128 -15.74 9.62 8.13
C ALA A 128 -15.72 10.37 6.79
N ILE A 129 -16.16 9.74 5.70
CA ILE A 129 -16.27 10.36 4.37
C ILE A 129 -17.26 11.53 4.43
N ALA A 130 -18.47 11.30 4.94
CA ALA A 130 -19.48 12.36 5.05
C ALA A 130 -18.97 13.57 5.86
N ARG A 131 -18.25 13.31 6.98
CA ARG A 131 -17.69 14.40 7.79
C ARG A 131 -16.53 15.13 7.09
N ALA A 132 -15.72 14.42 6.31
CA ALA A 132 -14.67 15.05 5.50
C ALA A 132 -15.26 15.98 4.44
N ASP A 133 -16.34 15.57 3.76
CA ASP A 133 -17.06 16.38 2.78
C ASP A 133 -17.68 17.63 3.42
N GLU A 134 -18.30 17.49 4.61
CA GLU A 134 -18.82 18.63 5.38
C GLU A 134 -17.70 19.63 5.70
N LEU A 135 -16.57 19.15 6.25
CA LEU A 135 -15.43 20.00 6.58
C LEU A 135 -14.84 20.70 5.36
N ALA A 136 -14.80 20.01 4.21
CA ALA A 136 -14.34 20.61 2.96
C ALA A 136 -15.27 21.72 2.48
N GLY A 137 -16.56 21.63 2.76
CA GLY A 137 -17.52 22.70 2.49
C GLY A 137 -17.44 23.88 3.47
N GLU A 138 -17.00 23.64 4.71
CA GLU A 138 -16.89 24.65 5.78
C GLU A 138 -15.55 25.42 5.71
N ILE A 139 -14.48 24.75 5.26
CA ILE A 139 -13.11 25.30 5.30
C ILE A 139 -12.73 25.84 3.91
N PRO A 140 -12.43 27.14 3.79
CA PRO A 140 -11.94 27.71 2.53
C PRO A 140 -10.65 27.05 2.06
N ASP A 141 -10.51 26.89 0.74
CA ASP A 141 -9.34 26.29 0.10
C ASP A 141 -8.99 24.87 0.62
N ALA A 142 -10.00 24.13 1.06
CA ALA A 142 -9.85 22.73 1.43
C ALA A 142 -9.66 21.85 0.18
N PHE A 143 -8.80 20.84 0.30
CA PHE A 143 -8.51 19.86 -0.74
C PHE A 143 -8.63 18.44 -0.19
N ILE A 144 -9.42 17.60 -0.86
CA ILE A 144 -9.52 16.15 -0.57
C ILE A 144 -8.72 15.38 -1.62
N PRO A 145 -7.61 14.71 -1.25
CA PRO A 145 -6.79 13.92 -2.18
C PRO A 145 -7.55 12.79 -2.88
N GLY A 146 -8.40 12.04 -2.16
CA GLY A 146 -9.30 11.05 -2.75
C GLY A 146 -8.60 9.82 -3.31
N GLN A 147 -7.91 9.04 -2.47
CA GLN A 147 -7.05 7.93 -2.88
C GLN A 147 -7.68 6.86 -3.78
N PHE A 148 -9.02 6.68 -3.72
CA PHE A 148 -9.73 5.65 -4.48
C PHE A 148 -10.15 6.10 -5.89
N VAL A 149 -10.12 7.41 -6.15
CA VAL A 149 -10.58 8.02 -7.41
C VAL A 149 -9.51 8.87 -8.10
N ASN A 150 -8.43 9.23 -7.39
CA ASN A 150 -7.41 10.13 -7.90
C ASN A 150 -6.43 9.40 -8.83
N PRO A 151 -6.33 9.78 -10.11
CA PRO A 151 -5.46 9.11 -11.10
C PRO A 151 -3.95 9.28 -10.79
N ALA A 152 -3.56 10.24 -9.96
CA ALA A 152 -2.17 10.38 -9.52
C ALA A 152 -1.69 9.14 -8.72
N ASN A 153 -2.61 8.38 -8.12
CA ASN A 153 -2.32 7.16 -7.39
C ASN A 153 -1.71 6.07 -8.32
N PRO A 154 -2.38 5.51 -9.32
CA PRO A 154 -1.74 4.55 -10.21
C PRO A 154 -0.60 5.17 -11.03
N ALA A 155 -0.70 6.44 -11.39
CA ALA A 155 0.32 7.13 -12.19
C ALA A 155 1.69 7.14 -11.53
N VAL A 156 1.79 7.38 -10.20
CA VAL A 156 3.09 7.36 -9.49
C VAL A 156 3.70 5.98 -9.47
N HIS A 157 2.91 4.92 -9.36
CA HIS A 157 3.41 3.54 -9.39
C HIS A 157 3.93 3.15 -10.78
N ARG A 158 3.24 3.61 -11.84
CA ARG A 158 3.71 3.44 -13.22
C ARG A 158 5.00 4.21 -13.48
N ALA A 159 5.14 5.40 -12.89
CA ALA A 159 6.31 6.27 -13.11
C ALA A 159 7.51 5.92 -12.21
N THR A 160 7.31 5.24 -11.08
CA THR A 160 8.37 4.99 -10.10
C THR A 160 8.49 3.53 -9.70
N THR A 161 7.51 2.95 -9.04
CA THR A 161 7.57 1.58 -8.48
C THR A 161 7.80 0.53 -9.57
N GLY A 162 7.09 0.62 -10.69
CA GLY A 162 7.26 -0.28 -11.84
C GLY A 162 8.67 -0.20 -12.44
N PRO A 163 9.18 0.99 -12.82
CA PRO A 163 10.55 1.18 -13.29
C PRO A 163 11.63 0.72 -12.30
N GLU A 164 11.44 0.95 -11.00
CA GLU A 164 12.36 0.47 -9.97
C GLU A 164 12.44 -1.06 -9.99
N ILE A 165 11.31 -1.77 -9.97
CA ILE A 165 11.26 -3.23 -10.03
C ILE A 165 11.95 -3.74 -11.30
N TRP A 166 11.62 -3.17 -12.46
CA TRP A 166 12.19 -3.58 -13.74
C TRP A 166 13.72 -3.40 -13.79
N THR A 167 14.20 -2.25 -13.32
CA THR A 167 15.63 -1.93 -13.33
C THR A 167 16.39 -2.80 -12.31
N ASP A 168 15.86 -2.95 -11.09
CA ASP A 168 16.53 -3.69 -10.01
C ASP A 168 16.58 -5.21 -10.29
N THR A 169 15.74 -5.71 -11.20
CA THR A 169 15.75 -7.11 -11.65
C THR A 169 16.48 -7.33 -12.98
N ASP A 170 17.08 -6.29 -13.56
CA ASP A 170 17.62 -6.34 -14.92
C ASP A 170 16.56 -6.82 -15.96
N GLY A 171 15.29 -6.47 -15.74
CA GLY A 171 14.16 -6.89 -16.56
C GLY A 171 13.75 -8.36 -16.38
N LYS A 172 14.29 -9.05 -15.38
CA LYS A 172 14.02 -10.49 -15.12
C LYS A 172 12.92 -10.65 -14.08
N VAL A 173 11.73 -10.16 -14.38
CA VAL A 173 10.52 -10.37 -13.58
C VAL A 173 9.50 -11.14 -14.41
N ASP A 174 9.07 -12.31 -13.89
CA ASP A 174 8.08 -13.16 -14.56
C ASP A 174 6.68 -12.98 -13.98
N ILE A 175 6.61 -12.77 -12.65
CA ILE A 175 5.33 -12.65 -11.93
C ILE A 175 5.45 -11.48 -10.95
N PHE A 176 4.47 -10.58 -10.96
CA PHE A 176 4.31 -9.52 -9.98
C PHE A 176 3.08 -9.77 -9.11
N VAL A 177 3.25 -9.73 -7.79
CA VAL A 177 2.21 -10.02 -6.79
C VAL A 177 1.98 -8.79 -5.93
N ALA A 178 0.74 -8.33 -5.84
CA ALA A 178 0.38 -7.21 -4.97
C ALA A 178 -1.02 -7.35 -4.37
N GLY A 179 -1.14 -7.01 -3.09
CA GLY A 179 -2.42 -6.86 -2.41
C GLY A 179 -3.21 -5.66 -2.94
N VAL A 180 -4.52 -5.83 -3.10
CA VAL A 180 -5.41 -4.79 -3.64
C VAL A 180 -6.15 -4.07 -2.53
N GLY A 181 -5.69 -2.86 -2.21
CA GLY A 181 -6.42 -1.89 -1.37
C GLY A 181 -7.14 -0.88 -2.26
N THR A 182 -6.46 0.20 -2.66
CA THR A 182 -6.98 1.15 -3.67
C THR A 182 -6.83 0.65 -5.11
N GLY A 183 -5.96 -0.35 -5.31
CA GLY A 183 -5.66 -0.85 -6.65
C GLY A 183 -4.60 -0.06 -7.42
N GLY A 184 -4.15 1.09 -6.89
CA GLY A 184 -3.18 1.95 -7.59
C GLY A 184 -1.83 1.26 -7.82
N THR A 185 -1.33 0.52 -6.85
CA THR A 185 -0.05 -0.21 -6.97
C THR A 185 -0.09 -1.24 -8.10
N ILE A 186 -1.07 -2.16 -8.05
CA ILE A 186 -1.16 -3.24 -9.05
C ILE A 186 -1.45 -2.69 -10.45
N THR A 187 -2.26 -1.65 -10.54
CA THR A 187 -2.55 -0.96 -11.81
C THR A 187 -1.29 -0.35 -12.39
N GLY A 188 -0.64 0.56 -11.66
CA GLY A 188 0.51 1.29 -12.20
C GLY A 188 1.73 0.40 -12.47
N VAL A 189 2.07 -0.50 -11.54
CA VAL A 189 3.18 -1.44 -11.73
C VAL A 189 2.86 -2.45 -12.83
N GLY A 190 1.66 -3.02 -12.80
CA GLY A 190 1.24 -4.05 -13.77
C GLY A 190 1.21 -3.51 -15.21
N GLU A 191 0.66 -2.30 -15.42
CA GLU A 191 0.68 -1.64 -16.71
C GLU A 191 2.11 -1.41 -17.21
N TYR A 192 2.98 -0.87 -16.35
CA TYR A 192 4.37 -0.64 -16.73
C TYR A 192 5.11 -1.95 -17.07
N LEU A 193 5.00 -2.97 -16.22
CA LEU A 193 5.70 -4.24 -16.46
C LEU A 193 5.22 -4.94 -17.73
N LYS A 194 3.90 -4.95 -17.99
CA LYS A 194 3.35 -5.52 -19.23
C LYS A 194 3.70 -4.73 -20.49
N GLU A 195 3.92 -3.42 -20.37
CA GLU A 195 4.45 -2.59 -21.45
C GLU A 195 5.90 -2.96 -21.80
N GLN A 196 6.72 -3.27 -20.76
CA GLN A 196 8.10 -3.72 -20.99
C GLN A 196 8.16 -5.16 -21.50
N ASN A 197 7.34 -6.05 -20.95
CA ASN A 197 7.25 -7.45 -21.35
C ASN A 197 5.81 -7.96 -21.16
N PRO A 198 5.04 -8.13 -22.25
CA PRO A 198 3.65 -8.61 -22.17
C PRO A 198 3.48 -10.01 -21.56
N ALA A 199 4.56 -10.80 -21.43
CA ALA A 199 4.54 -12.11 -20.82
C ALA A 199 4.55 -12.08 -19.29
N VAL A 200 4.83 -10.92 -18.66
CA VAL A 200 4.77 -10.77 -17.21
C VAL A 200 3.35 -11.02 -16.71
N LYS A 201 3.21 -11.96 -15.77
CA LYS A 201 1.94 -12.20 -15.08
C LYS A 201 1.79 -11.27 -13.90
N VAL A 202 0.61 -10.68 -13.78
CA VAL A 202 0.22 -9.82 -12.66
C VAL A 202 -0.81 -10.54 -11.82
N VAL A 203 -0.54 -10.72 -10.52
CA VAL A 203 -1.39 -11.45 -9.60
C VAL A 203 -1.91 -10.54 -8.51
N ALA A 204 -3.22 -10.40 -8.44
CA ALA A 204 -3.92 -9.64 -7.42
C ALA A 204 -4.13 -10.51 -6.16
N VAL A 205 -3.89 -9.94 -4.99
CA VAL A 205 -4.19 -10.59 -3.71
C VAL A 205 -5.35 -9.87 -3.03
N GLU A 206 -6.36 -10.63 -2.64
CA GLU A 206 -7.51 -10.15 -1.87
C GLU A 206 -7.76 -11.01 -0.63
N PRO A 207 -8.46 -10.50 0.42
CA PRO A 207 -8.85 -11.32 1.56
C PRO A 207 -9.91 -12.35 1.18
N ALA A 208 -9.75 -13.61 1.59
CA ALA A 208 -10.74 -14.67 1.35
C ALA A 208 -12.10 -14.37 2.01
N GLY A 209 -12.08 -13.63 3.15
CA GLY A 209 -13.30 -13.17 3.81
C GLY A 209 -14.03 -12.02 3.09
N SER A 210 -13.37 -11.36 2.11
CA SER A 210 -13.95 -10.25 1.32
C SER A 210 -13.51 -10.34 -0.15
N PRO A 211 -13.92 -11.42 -0.87
CA PRO A 211 -13.47 -11.71 -2.22
C PRO A 211 -14.23 -10.88 -3.27
N VAL A 212 -14.06 -9.56 -3.22
CA VAL A 212 -14.77 -8.61 -4.09
C VAL A 212 -14.36 -8.76 -5.54
N LEU A 213 -13.06 -8.94 -5.80
CA LEU A 213 -12.52 -9.00 -7.16
C LEU A 213 -12.87 -10.33 -7.84
N SER A 214 -12.78 -11.46 -7.12
CA SER A 214 -13.02 -12.79 -7.67
C SER A 214 -14.49 -13.20 -7.62
N ARG A 215 -15.28 -12.75 -6.63
CA ARG A 215 -16.64 -13.23 -6.38
C ARG A 215 -17.70 -12.12 -6.25
N GLY A 216 -17.29 -10.85 -6.31
CA GLY A 216 -18.21 -9.71 -6.16
C GLY A 216 -18.82 -9.54 -4.75
N THR A 217 -18.27 -10.22 -3.74
CA THR A 217 -18.85 -10.26 -2.39
C THR A 217 -17.91 -9.58 -1.39
N ALA A 218 -18.41 -8.55 -0.71
CA ALA A 218 -17.70 -7.92 0.40
C ALA A 218 -18.02 -8.63 1.72
N GLY A 219 -17.05 -8.68 2.62
CA GLY A 219 -17.20 -9.28 3.93
C GLY A 219 -16.17 -8.78 4.94
N ALA A 220 -16.27 -9.28 6.17
CA ALA A 220 -15.33 -8.95 7.23
C ALA A 220 -14.02 -9.74 7.07
N HIS A 221 -12.90 -9.09 7.28
CA HIS A 221 -11.57 -9.71 7.29
C HIS A 221 -10.63 -8.94 8.23
N LYS A 222 -9.45 -9.52 8.51
CA LYS A 222 -8.45 -8.96 9.40
C LYS A 222 -7.16 -8.53 8.69
N ILE A 223 -7.07 -8.66 7.36
CA ILE A 223 -5.89 -8.27 6.56
C ILE A 223 -5.97 -6.77 6.30
N GLN A 224 -5.43 -5.98 7.24
CA GLN A 224 -5.47 -4.51 7.15
C GLN A 224 -4.67 -4.02 5.93
N GLY A 225 -5.20 -2.98 5.27
CA GLY A 225 -4.53 -2.31 4.14
C GLY A 225 -4.96 -2.77 2.75
N ILE A 226 -5.67 -3.91 2.65
CA ILE A 226 -6.27 -4.42 1.42
C ILE A 226 -7.75 -4.75 1.64
N GLY A 227 -8.47 -5.09 0.57
CA GLY A 227 -9.88 -5.51 0.68
C GLY A 227 -10.81 -4.36 1.06
N ALA A 228 -10.91 -3.32 0.24
CA ALA A 228 -11.72 -2.12 0.51
C ALA A 228 -13.24 -2.37 0.60
N GLY A 229 -13.71 -3.56 0.18
CA GLY A 229 -15.12 -3.92 0.17
C GLY A 229 -15.88 -3.48 -1.10
N PHE A 230 -15.19 -2.88 -2.03
CA PHE A 230 -15.70 -2.46 -3.34
C PHE A 230 -14.55 -2.45 -4.36
N VAL A 231 -14.88 -2.34 -5.64
CA VAL A 231 -13.89 -2.16 -6.72
C VAL A 231 -13.57 -0.67 -6.84
N PRO A 232 -12.33 -0.23 -6.56
CA PRO A 232 -11.96 1.19 -6.64
C PRO A 232 -11.91 1.70 -8.09
N ASP A 233 -12.23 2.98 -8.30
CA ASP A 233 -12.23 3.59 -9.62
C ASP A 233 -10.84 3.63 -10.28
N VAL A 234 -9.78 3.75 -9.48
CA VAL A 234 -8.40 3.76 -9.99
C VAL A 234 -7.84 2.37 -10.30
N LEU A 235 -8.58 1.30 -9.99
CA LEU A 235 -8.18 -0.06 -10.30
C LEU A 235 -8.48 -0.41 -11.76
N ASN A 236 -7.46 -0.70 -12.53
CA ASN A 236 -7.61 -1.33 -13.86
C ASN A 236 -7.80 -2.84 -13.68
N THR A 237 -9.05 -3.29 -13.76
CA THR A 237 -9.39 -4.72 -13.58
C THR A 237 -8.89 -5.62 -14.72
N ALA A 238 -8.42 -5.06 -15.83
CA ALA A 238 -7.85 -5.81 -16.94
C ALA A 238 -6.32 -6.00 -16.80
N VAL A 239 -5.68 -5.44 -15.77
CA VAL A 239 -4.22 -5.49 -15.63
C VAL A 239 -3.73 -6.80 -15.04
N TYR A 240 -4.49 -7.43 -14.16
CA TYR A 240 -4.12 -8.69 -13.52
C TYR A 240 -4.65 -9.90 -14.28
N ASP A 241 -3.85 -10.96 -14.25
CA ASP A 241 -4.12 -12.23 -14.94
C ASP A 241 -4.75 -13.27 -14.01
N GLU A 242 -4.52 -13.13 -12.71
CA GLU A 242 -4.98 -14.04 -11.67
C GLU A 242 -5.30 -13.29 -10.38
N ILE A 243 -6.24 -13.85 -9.60
CA ILE A 243 -6.58 -13.36 -8.26
C ILE A 243 -6.36 -14.50 -7.27
N ILE A 244 -5.61 -14.24 -6.20
CA ILE A 244 -5.41 -15.18 -5.09
C ILE A 244 -6.10 -14.62 -3.85
N ALA A 245 -7.08 -15.37 -3.34
CA ALA A 245 -7.73 -15.08 -2.07
C ALA A 245 -6.94 -15.70 -0.91
N VAL A 246 -6.59 -14.89 0.11
CA VAL A 246 -5.75 -15.30 1.23
C VAL A 246 -6.55 -15.25 2.53
N GLU A 247 -6.46 -16.31 3.35
CA GLU A 247 -7.08 -16.36 4.68
C GLU A 247 -6.32 -15.47 5.67
N ASN A 248 -7.00 -15.02 6.73
CA ASN A 248 -6.37 -14.17 7.74
C ASN A 248 -5.19 -14.89 8.42
N GLU A 249 -5.39 -16.17 8.74
CA GLU A 249 -4.44 -17.02 9.44
C GLU A 249 -3.17 -17.25 8.62
N ASP A 250 -3.32 -17.44 7.31
CA ASP A 250 -2.19 -17.58 6.37
C ASP A 250 -1.38 -16.29 6.29
N ALA A 251 -2.06 -15.14 6.20
CA ALA A 251 -1.39 -13.83 6.18
C ALA A 251 -0.61 -13.56 7.48
N PHE A 252 -1.18 -13.92 8.64
CA PHE A 252 -0.49 -13.78 9.93
C PHE A 252 0.69 -14.73 10.05
N ALA A 253 0.52 -16.00 9.69
CA ALA A 253 1.57 -17.01 9.78
C ALA A 253 2.78 -16.62 8.92
N GLU A 254 2.52 -16.22 7.68
CA GLU A 254 3.58 -15.86 6.74
C GLU A 254 4.27 -14.54 7.12
N GLY A 255 3.51 -13.54 7.60
CA GLY A 255 4.10 -12.29 8.12
C GLY A 255 5.02 -12.52 9.32
N LYS A 256 4.65 -13.41 10.27
CA LYS A 256 5.52 -13.86 11.37
C LYS A 256 6.76 -14.58 10.84
N LYS A 257 6.59 -15.45 9.84
CA LYS A 257 7.67 -16.22 9.24
C LYS A 257 8.71 -15.30 8.59
N VAL A 258 8.29 -14.29 7.81
CA VAL A 258 9.19 -13.29 7.23
C VAL A 258 10.05 -12.63 8.31
N GLY A 259 9.45 -12.20 9.42
CA GLY A 259 10.19 -11.59 10.53
C GLY A 259 11.22 -12.52 11.16
N ARG A 260 10.84 -13.77 11.41
CA ARG A 260 11.69 -14.76 12.11
C ARG A 260 12.78 -15.35 11.23
N THR A 261 12.53 -15.48 9.94
CA THR A 261 13.43 -16.14 8.99
C THR A 261 14.32 -15.15 8.26
N GLU A 262 13.73 -14.09 7.69
CA GLU A 262 14.48 -13.13 6.86
C GLU A 262 14.95 -11.89 7.64
N GLY A 263 14.46 -11.70 8.88
CA GLY A 263 14.91 -10.62 9.76
C GLY A 263 14.31 -9.26 9.44
N VAL A 264 13.18 -9.21 8.72
CA VAL A 264 12.45 -7.99 8.43
C VAL A 264 11.01 -8.07 8.95
N LEU A 265 10.60 -7.09 9.76
CA LEU A 265 9.23 -7.01 10.26
C LEU A 265 8.33 -6.32 9.22
N VAL A 266 7.28 -7.02 8.83
CA VAL A 266 6.34 -6.56 7.80
C VAL A 266 4.91 -6.61 8.30
N GLY A 267 4.01 -5.84 7.66
CA GLY A 267 2.60 -5.81 8.02
C GLY A 267 1.81 -7.02 7.54
N ILE A 268 0.54 -7.10 7.93
CA ILE A 268 -0.35 -8.24 7.65
C ILE A 268 -0.54 -8.45 6.14
N SER A 269 -0.76 -7.38 5.38
CA SER A 269 -0.92 -7.47 3.92
C SER A 269 0.37 -7.87 3.20
N SER A 270 1.53 -7.61 3.81
CA SER A 270 2.82 -8.13 3.33
C SER A 270 2.89 -9.64 3.49
N GLY A 271 2.45 -10.17 4.64
CA GLY A 271 2.33 -11.61 4.85
C GLY A 271 1.41 -12.28 3.82
N ALA A 272 0.27 -11.65 3.50
CA ALA A 272 -0.63 -12.14 2.45
C ALA A 272 0.05 -12.17 1.07
N ALA A 273 0.83 -11.14 0.72
CA ALA A 273 1.54 -11.09 -0.56
C ALA A 273 2.65 -12.15 -0.64
N VAL A 274 3.41 -12.38 0.45
CA VAL A 274 4.44 -13.43 0.50
C VAL A 274 3.82 -14.81 0.44
N TRP A 275 2.74 -15.05 1.18
CA TRP A 275 2.02 -16.33 1.10
C TRP A 275 1.57 -16.65 -0.33
N ALA A 276 0.96 -15.67 -1.01
CA ALA A 276 0.56 -15.83 -2.41
C ALA A 276 1.77 -16.11 -3.33
N ALA A 277 2.90 -15.41 -3.13
CA ALA A 277 4.12 -15.65 -3.88
C ALA A 277 4.68 -17.07 -3.65
N VAL A 278 4.64 -17.57 -2.41
CA VAL A 278 5.05 -18.96 -2.07
C VAL A 278 4.13 -19.97 -2.75
N GLN A 279 2.80 -19.75 -2.76
CA GLN A 279 1.88 -20.66 -3.47
C GLN A 279 2.14 -20.67 -4.98
N LEU A 280 2.47 -19.52 -5.57
CA LEU A 280 2.86 -19.43 -6.99
C LEU A 280 4.19 -20.14 -7.25
N ALA A 281 5.18 -19.97 -6.37
CA ALA A 281 6.50 -20.57 -6.48
C ALA A 281 6.47 -22.11 -6.38
N LYS A 282 5.49 -22.69 -5.66
CA LYS A 282 5.28 -24.15 -5.56
C LYS A 282 4.72 -24.79 -6.83
N ARG A 283 4.24 -24.00 -7.79
CA ARG A 283 3.68 -24.54 -9.02
C ARG A 283 4.80 -24.97 -9.97
N PRO A 284 4.73 -26.20 -10.54
CA PRO A 284 5.79 -26.70 -11.43
C PRO A 284 6.07 -25.78 -12.63
N GLU A 285 5.05 -25.13 -13.17
CA GLU A 285 5.19 -24.20 -14.31
C GLU A 285 5.95 -22.92 -13.96
N ASN A 286 6.22 -22.68 -12.67
CA ASN A 286 6.94 -21.51 -12.20
C ASN A 286 8.37 -21.82 -11.70
N GLU A 287 8.84 -23.05 -11.91
CA GLU A 287 10.23 -23.43 -11.66
C GLU A 287 11.19 -22.50 -12.42
N GLY A 288 12.21 -21.98 -11.73
CA GLY A 288 13.23 -21.07 -12.27
C GLY A 288 12.73 -19.64 -12.55
N LYS A 289 11.46 -19.31 -12.25
CA LYS A 289 10.92 -17.96 -12.45
C LYS A 289 11.24 -17.01 -11.31
N THR A 290 11.26 -15.73 -11.63
CA THR A 290 11.38 -14.63 -10.67
C THR A 290 10.01 -14.04 -10.35
N ILE A 291 9.64 -14.11 -9.07
CA ILE A 291 8.37 -13.61 -8.52
C ILE A 291 8.67 -12.40 -7.64
N VAL A 292 8.11 -11.25 -7.96
CA VAL A 292 8.26 -10.04 -7.15
C VAL A 292 6.98 -9.82 -6.36
N ALA A 293 7.06 -9.87 -5.03
CA ALA A 293 5.97 -9.53 -4.13
C ALA A 293 6.17 -8.14 -3.53
N LEU A 294 5.18 -7.27 -3.61
CA LEU A 294 5.24 -5.96 -2.98
C LEU A 294 4.77 -6.06 -1.52
N LEU A 295 5.65 -5.67 -0.60
CA LEU A 295 5.42 -5.65 0.84
C LEU A 295 5.13 -4.20 1.29
N PRO A 296 3.85 -3.86 1.57
CA PRO A 296 3.42 -2.48 1.66
C PRO A 296 3.97 -1.67 2.82
N ASP A 297 4.19 -2.27 3.99
CA ASP A 297 4.54 -1.51 5.20
C ASP A 297 5.33 -2.29 6.24
N THR A 298 5.75 -1.56 7.29
CA THR A 298 6.48 -2.09 8.45
C THR A 298 5.58 -2.88 9.40
N GLY A 299 6.15 -3.89 10.06
CA GLY A 299 5.50 -4.66 11.12
C GLY A 299 5.28 -3.88 12.42
N ASP A 300 6.02 -2.79 12.66
CA ASP A 300 5.95 -2.02 13.91
C ASP A 300 4.55 -1.49 14.22
N ARG A 301 3.72 -1.30 13.20
CA ARG A 301 2.32 -0.84 13.32
C ARG A 301 1.35 -1.93 13.78
N TYR A 302 1.82 -3.17 13.93
CA TYR A 302 0.99 -4.36 14.15
C TYR A 302 1.40 -5.16 15.38
N LEU A 303 2.32 -4.63 16.22
CA LEU A 303 2.85 -5.35 17.40
C LEU A 303 1.76 -5.74 18.41
N SER A 304 0.69 -4.95 18.50
CA SER A 304 -0.47 -5.22 19.36
C SER A 304 -1.58 -6.06 18.69
N THR A 305 -1.37 -6.48 17.43
CA THR A 305 -2.36 -7.27 16.67
C THR A 305 -2.04 -8.77 16.72
N PRO A 306 -2.97 -9.64 16.29
CA PRO A 306 -2.72 -11.10 16.17
C PRO A 306 -1.54 -11.47 15.28
N LEU A 307 -1.01 -10.54 14.49
CA LEU A 307 0.21 -10.77 13.71
C LEU A 307 1.40 -11.10 14.62
N PHE A 308 1.54 -10.39 15.76
CA PHE A 308 2.69 -10.56 16.67
C PHE A 308 2.28 -10.84 18.11
N ALA A 309 1.05 -10.48 18.53
CA ALA A 309 0.55 -10.83 19.84
C ALA A 309 0.38 -12.35 19.98
N GLU A 310 0.71 -12.88 21.19
CA GLU A 310 0.51 -14.28 21.58
C GLU A 310 -0.94 -14.57 21.96
#